data_252e9ce0b8d7656f019460b89cb2cd06
#
_entry.id   252e9ce0b8d7656f019460b89cb2cd06
#
_cell.length_a   1.000
_cell.length_b   1.000
_cell.length_c   1.000
_cell.angle_alpha   90.00
_cell.angle_beta   90.00
_cell.angle_gamma   90.00
#
_symmetry.space_group_name_H-M   'P 1'
#
loop_
_entity.id
_entity.type
_entity.pdbx_description
1 polymer ?
#
loop_
_entity_poly.entity_id
_entity_poly.type
_entity_poly.pdbx_seq_one_letter_code
_entity_poly.pdbx_strand_id
1 'polypeptide(L)'
;MQHFLHPLQQIPHLRTAFVERIADVPTAVDRDEAMRRLRPHHTAVIESLGFSSSHWWRAEQVHGAEIGLAGVDDTIIAADGLPVIAGVDGLITQQEGLALSIYVADCGVIWLADPSSSVMGLLHSGKKGTEANILGRAVRMMQENFGTRPENLIAVLGPCIRPPHYEVDFASTIADQARDAGIRHYHDAKTCTASDLPRFYSYRKELGHTGRMMAVIGSIPPL
;
A
#
# COMPACT_ATOMS: atom_id res chain seq x y z
N MET A 1 2.38 -3.26 17.96
CA MET A 1 3.35 -2.70 16.97
C MET A 1 3.46 -3.69 15.82
N GLN A 2 3.30 -3.25 14.58
CA GLN A 2 3.35 -4.13 13.40
C GLN A 2 4.81 -4.40 13.04
N HIS A 3 5.36 -5.52 13.52
CA HIS A 3 6.78 -5.87 13.38
C HIS A 3 7.29 -5.86 11.94
N PHE A 4 6.43 -6.17 10.95
CA PHE A 4 6.84 -6.19 9.54
C PHE A 4 7.15 -4.79 8.98
N LEU A 5 6.60 -3.71 9.55
CA LEU A 5 6.92 -2.32 9.16
C LEU A 5 8.16 -1.75 9.87
N HIS A 6 8.74 -2.51 10.82
CA HIS A 6 9.90 -2.04 11.59
C HIS A 6 11.05 -1.52 10.72
N PRO A 7 11.43 -2.15 9.60
CA PRO A 7 12.50 -1.63 8.76
C PRO A 7 12.25 -0.21 8.23
N LEU A 8 11.01 0.12 7.90
CA LEU A 8 10.62 1.46 7.44
C LEU A 8 10.50 2.47 8.58
N GLN A 9 10.07 2.01 9.76
CA GLN A 9 9.92 2.85 10.95
C GLN A 9 11.26 3.32 11.54
N GLN A 10 12.38 2.77 11.09
CA GLN A 10 13.73 3.26 11.44
C GLN A 10 14.12 4.51 10.65
N ILE A 11 13.37 4.88 9.60
CA ILE A 11 13.61 6.09 8.81
C ILE A 11 12.89 7.26 9.51
N PRO A 12 13.61 8.25 10.09
CA PRO A 12 13.03 9.21 11.04
C PRO A 12 11.89 10.06 10.51
N HIS A 13 11.97 10.45 9.22
CA HIS A 13 10.97 11.29 8.56
C HIS A 13 9.77 10.49 8.03
N LEU A 14 9.86 9.17 8.01
CA LEU A 14 8.83 8.32 7.44
C LEU A 14 7.73 8.01 8.46
N ARG A 15 6.50 7.99 7.99
CA ARG A 15 5.33 7.56 8.74
C ARG A 15 4.67 6.42 8.00
N THR A 16 4.43 5.30 8.67
CA THR A 16 3.83 4.11 8.07
C THR A 16 2.76 3.53 8.97
N ALA A 17 1.69 3.00 8.38
CA ALA A 17 0.67 2.25 9.08
C ALA A 17 0.06 1.17 8.19
N PHE A 18 -0.49 0.14 8.83
CA PHE A 18 -1.38 -0.82 8.21
C PHE A 18 -2.60 -0.98 9.12
N VAL A 19 -3.73 -0.41 8.71
CA VAL A 19 -5.00 -0.51 9.44
C VAL A 19 -5.60 -1.86 9.14
N GLU A 20 -5.59 -2.72 10.14
CA GLU A 20 -6.19 -4.06 10.09
C GLU A 20 -7.73 -3.97 10.16
N ARG A 21 -8.41 -5.09 10.36
CA ARG A 21 -9.88 -5.09 10.56
C ARG A 21 -10.26 -4.24 11.77
N ILE A 22 -11.28 -3.43 11.62
CA ILE A 22 -11.87 -2.63 12.68
C ILE A 22 -13.08 -3.39 13.22
N ALA A 23 -12.95 -3.92 14.43
CA ALA A 23 -13.86 -4.94 14.98
C ALA A 23 -15.32 -4.50 15.06
N ASP A 24 -15.59 -3.25 15.47
CA ASP A 24 -16.94 -2.77 15.76
C ASP A 24 -17.63 -2.14 14.54
N VAL A 25 -17.04 -2.26 13.33
CA VAL A 25 -17.63 -1.73 12.10
C VAL A 25 -18.23 -2.87 11.27
N PRO A 26 -19.58 -2.90 11.10
CA PRO A 26 -20.21 -3.90 10.23
C PRO A 26 -19.86 -3.66 8.77
N THR A 27 -19.08 -4.58 8.17
CA THR A 27 -18.58 -4.48 6.79
C THR A 27 -19.10 -5.58 5.85
N ALA A 28 -20.02 -6.44 6.31
CA ALA A 28 -20.67 -7.47 5.49
C ALA A 28 -21.75 -6.85 4.57
N VAL A 29 -21.36 -5.86 3.79
CA VAL A 29 -22.18 -5.09 2.86
C VAL A 29 -21.42 -4.92 1.53
N ASP A 30 -21.97 -4.17 0.58
CA ASP A 30 -21.21 -3.80 -0.62
C ASP A 30 -19.97 -2.95 -0.29
N ARG A 31 -19.04 -2.88 -1.26
CA ARG A 31 -17.74 -2.21 -1.07
C ARG A 31 -17.89 -0.74 -0.65
N ASP A 32 -18.78 0.00 -1.33
CA ASP A 32 -18.86 1.44 -1.16
C ASP A 32 -19.44 1.79 0.21
N GLU A 33 -20.46 1.05 0.65
CA GLU A 33 -21.02 1.15 1.99
C GLU A 33 -19.99 0.77 3.06
N ALA A 34 -19.26 -0.34 2.87
CA ALA A 34 -18.22 -0.77 3.80
C ALA A 34 -17.14 0.32 3.93
N MET A 35 -16.68 0.88 2.82
CA MET A 35 -15.68 1.95 2.82
C MET A 35 -16.18 3.24 3.46
N ARG A 36 -17.46 3.58 3.26
CA ARG A 36 -18.07 4.74 3.93
C ARG A 36 -18.09 4.59 5.45
N ARG A 37 -18.40 3.39 5.96
CA ARG A 37 -18.38 3.07 7.39
C ARG A 37 -16.95 3.09 7.98
N LEU A 38 -15.97 2.62 7.24
CA LEU A 38 -14.56 2.58 7.66
C LEU A 38 -13.87 3.95 7.61
N ARG A 39 -14.38 4.88 6.83
CA ARG A 39 -13.76 6.16 6.55
C ARG A 39 -13.37 6.96 7.80
N PRO A 40 -14.23 7.15 8.83
CA PRO A 40 -13.84 7.92 10.01
C PRO A 40 -12.60 7.35 10.70
N HIS A 41 -12.48 6.03 10.74
CA HIS A 41 -11.32 5.34 11.33
C HIS A 41 -10.06 5.51 10.49
N HIS A 42 -10.18 5.41 9.16
CA HIS A 42 -9.06 5.63 8.25
C HIS A 42 -8.56 7.08 8.33
N THR A 43 -9.48 8.06 8.37
CA THR A 43 -9.15 9.47 8.54
C THR A 43 -8.41 9.72 9.85
N ALA A 44 -8.89 9.17 10.97
CA ALA A 44 -8.24 9.32 12.27
C ALA A 44 -6.79 8.78 12.28
N VAL A 45 -6.52 7.70 11.53
CA VAL A 45 -5.14 7.19 11.37
C VAL A 45 -4.29 8.18 10.58
N ILE A 46 -4.76 8.71 9.46
CA ILE A 46 -4.05 9.70 8.65
C ILE A 46 -3.71 10.95 9.49
N GLU A 47 -4.67 11.46 10.23
CA GLU A 47 -4.49 12.61 11.14
C GLU A 47 -3.49 12.31 12.27
N SER A 48 -3.54 11.10 12.85
CA SER A 48 -2.59 10.67 13.89
C SER A 48 -1.15 10.55 13.40
N LEU A 49 -0.97 10.33 12.09
CA LEU A 49 0.34 10.33 11.43
C LEU A 49 0.84 11.74 11.06
N GLY A 50 0.02 12.77 11.28
CA GLY A 50 0.37 14.17 11.03
C GLY A 50 -0.04 14.70 9.64
N PHE A 51 -0.93 14.01 8.91
CA PHE A 51 -1.37 14.43 7.58
C PHE A 51 -2.81 14.92 7.60
N SER A 52 -3.12 15.88 6.74
CA SER A 52 -4.50 16.33 6.49
C SER A 52 -5.11 15.59 5.30
N SER A 53 -6.44 15.66 5.17
CA SER A 53 -7.16 15.05 4.05
C SER A 53 -6.76 15.59 2.68
N SER A 54 -6.37 16.87 2.58
CA SER A 54 -5.88 17.48 1.33
C SER A 54 -4.50 16.97 0.89
N HIS A 55 -3.75 16.36 1.78
CA HIS A 55 -2.42 15.78 1.53
C HIS A 55 -2.44 14.25 1.58
N TRP A 56 -3.63 13.65 1.51
CA TRP A 56 -3.84 12.21 1.50
C TRP A 56 -4.22 11.75 0.10
N TRP A 57 -3.29 11.09 -0.58
CA TRP A 57 -3.40 10.65 -1.97
C TRP A 57 -3.65 9.15 -2.07
N ARG A 58 -4.45 8.75 -3.06
CA ARG A 58 -4.84 7.36 -3.28
C ARG A 58 -4.70 6.96 -4.73
N ALA A 59 -4.43 5.69 -4.99
CA ALA A 59 -4.61 5.06 -6.28
C ALA A 59 -6.08 4.64 -6.45
N GLU A 60 -6.61 4.66 -7.69
CA GLU A 60 -7.94 4.14 -7.99
C GLU A 60 -8.04 2.63 -7.76
N GLN A 61 -6.93 1.91 -7.99
CA GLN A 61 -6.82 0.44 -7.84
C GLN A 61 -7.72 -0.34 -8.79
N VAL A 62 -7.32 -0.39 -10.04
CA VAL A 62 -8.00 -1.10 -11.13
C VAL A 62 -7.50 -2.54 -11.31
N HIS A 63 -6.63 -3.03 -10.44
CA HIS A 63 -5.93 -4.33 -10.51
C HIS A 63 -5.00 -4.43 -11.73
N GLY A 64 -4.40 -3.31 -12.12
CA GLY A 64 -3.38 -3.18 -13.15
C GLY A 64 -1.95 -3.16 -12.58
N ALA A 65 -1.06 -2.47 -13.29
CA ALA A 65 0.33 -2.24 -12.89
C ALA A 65 0.83 -0.82 -13.23
N GLU A 66 -0.09 0.10 -13.52
CA GLU A 66 0.28 1.49 -13.75
C GLU A 66 0.50 2.20 -12.42
N ILE A 67 1.39 3.20 -12.44
CA ILE A 67 1.88 3.89 -11.26
C ILE A 67 1.80 5.39 -11.50
N GLY A 68 1.25 6.12 -10.53
CA GLY A 68 1.13 7.55 -10.55
C GLY A 68 2.22 8.24 -9.72
N LEU A 69 2.61 9.44 -10.15
CA LEU A 69 3.50 10.34 -9.43
C LEU A 69 2.66 11.28 -8.54
N ALA A 70 2.52 10.93 -7.27
CA ALA A 70 1.77 11.76 -6.34
C ALA A 70 2.48 13.11 -6.10
N GLY A 71 1.69 14.19 -6.19
CA GLY A 71 2.19 15.57 -6.15
C GLY A 71 2.57 16.14 -7.52
N VAL A 72 2.54 15.34 -8.59
CA VAL A 72 2.89 15.74 -9.98
C VAL A 72 1.73 15.45 -10.94
N ASP A 73 1.22 14.20 -10.94
CA ASP A 73 0.15 13.79 -11.85
C ASP A 73 -1.19 14.45 -11.47
N ASP A 74 -2.04 14.59 -12.47
CA ASP A 74 -3.40 15.10 -12.27
C ASP A 74 -4.22 14.15 -11.38
N THR A 75 -5.00 14.73 -10.49
CA THR A 75 -5.94 14.01 -9.66
C THR A 75 -7.38 14.36 -10.01
N ILE A 76 -8.26 13.39 -9.81
CA ILE A 76 -9.68 13.64 -9.65
C ILE A 76 -10.02 13.68 -8.16
N ILE A 77 -11.03 14.46 -7.80
CA ILE A 77 -11.60 14.39 -6.45
C ILE A 77 -12.68 13.32 -6.47
N ALA A 78 -12.45 12.25 -5.75
CA ALA A 78 -13.42 11.17 -5.64
C ALA A 78 -14.69 11.62 -4.90
N ALA A 79 -15.76 10.81 -4.98
CA ALA A 79 -17.04 11.12 -4.34
C ALA A 79 -16.94 11.37 -2.83
N ASP A 80 -15.87 10.90 -2.24
CA ASP A 80 -15.55 11.09 -0.83
C ASP A 80 -14.72 12.36 -0.53
N GLY A 81 -14.44 13.18 -1.52
CA GLY A 81 -13.71 14.43 -1.37
C GLY A 81 -12.18 14.31 -1.28
N LEU A 82 -11.61 13.10 -1.48
CA LEU A 82 -10.17 12.89 -1.41
C LEU A 82 -9.53 12.79 -2.80
N PRO A 83 -8.26 13.23 -2.94
CA PRO A 83 -7.51 13.10 -4.19
C PRO A 83 -7.28 11.62 -4.57
N VAL A 84 -7.50 11.31 -5.85
CA VAL A 84 -7.26 9.98 -6.45
C VAL A 84 -6.55 10.17 -7.78
N ILE A 85 -5.49 9.41 -8.04
CA ILE A 85 -4.93 9.27 -9.38
C ILE A 85 -5.67 8.12 -10.07
N ALA A 86 -6.29 8.41 -11.20
CA ALA A 86 -7.10 7.46 -11.95
C ALA A 86 -6.23 6.42 -12.68
N GLY A 87 -6.76 5.20 -12.84
CA GLY A 87 -6.16 4.14 -13.65
C GLY A 87 -4.91 3.47 -13.09
N VAL A 88 -4.46 3.84 -11.87
CA VAL A 88 -3.22 3.34 -11.29
C VAL A 88 -3.45 2.40 -10.11
N ASP A 89 -2.47 1.52 -9.88
CA ASP A 89 -2.41 0.58 -8.76
C ASP A 89 -1.20 0.83 -7.83
N GLY A 90 -0.38 1.80 -8.15
CA GLY A 90 0.74 2.23 -7.33
C GLY A 90 0.89 3.73 -7.33
N LEU A 91 1.51 4.25 -6.27
CA LEU A 91 1.87 5.65 -6.14
C LEU A 91 3.33 5.73 -5.72
N ILE A 92 4.06 6.67 -6.29
CA ILE A 92 5.40 7.05 -5.84
C ILE A 92 5.50 8.57 -5.72
N THR A 93 6.35 9.05 -4.83
CA THR A 93 6.63 10.47 -4.65
C THR A 93 7.97 10.68 -3.95
N GLN A 94 8.56 11.88 -4.09
CA GLN A 94 9.60 12.39 -3.21
C GLN A 94 9.13 13.62 -2.42
N GLN A 95 7.86 13.99 -2.57
CA GLN A 95 7.33 15.19 -1.92
C GLN A 95 7.03 14.92 -0.44
N GLU A 96 7.64 15.70 0.43
CA GLU A 96 7.33 15.70 1.86
C GLU A 96 5.95 16.31 2.12
N GLY A 97 5.35 15.94 3.23
CA GLY A 97 4.02 16.38 3.62
C GLY A 97 2.88 15.60 2.97
N LEU A 98 3.16 14.63 2.08
CA LEU A 98 2.13 13.77 1.49
C LEU A 98 2.02 12.42 2.18
N ALA A 99 0.80 11.91 2.29
CA ALA A 99 0.49 10.52 2.65
C ALA A 99 -0.10 9.80 1.44
N LEU A 100 0.43 8.61 1.14
CA LEU A 100 -0.08 7.69 0.15
C LEU A 100 -0.85 6.58 0.83
N SER A 101 -1.98 6.15 0.28
CA SER A 101 -2.69 4.99 0.79
C SER A 101 -3.21 4.04 -0.30
N ILE A 102 -3.26 2.76 0.07
CA ILE A 102 -3.78 1.64 -0.72
C ILE A 102 -4.74 0.84 0.16
N TYR A 103 -5.85 0.40 -0.42
CA TYR A 103 -6.86 -0.41 0.25
C TYR A 103 -6.82 -1.85 -0.23
N VAL A 104 -6.83 -2.82 0.69
CA VAL A 104 -6.75 -4.24 0.34
C VAL A 104 -7.68 -5.11 1.18
N ALA A 105 -8.11 -6.21 0.58
CA ALA A 105 -8.61 -7.40 1.21
C ALA A 105 -8.08 -8.57 0.39
N ASP A 106 -7.05 -9.23 0.89
CA ASP A 106 -6.27 -10.31 0.27
C ASP A 106 -5.12 -9.92 -0.66
N CYS A 107 -5.25 -8.88 -1.49
CA CYS A 107 -4.13 -8.44 -2.33
C CYS A 107 -2.95 -7.97 -1.48
N GLY A 108 -1.73 -8.10 -2.01
CA GLY A 108 -0.52 -7.60 -1.38
C GLY A 108 -0.43 -6.08 -1.46
N VAL A 109 0.12 -5.49 -0.43
CA VAL A 109 0.62 -4.12 -0.45
C VAL A 109 2.13 -4.16 -0.33
N ILE A 110 2.81 -3.38 -1.16
CA ILE A 110 4.27 -3.25 -1.10
C ILE A 110 4.61 -1.79 -0.77
N TRP A 111 5.25 -1.59 0.38
CA TRP A 111 5.87 -0.31 0.74
C TRP A 111 7.26 -0.26 0.17
N LEU A 112 7.64 0.87 -0.41
CA LEU A 112 8.98 1.17 -0.89
C LEU A 112 9.48 2.45 -0.25
N ALA A 113 10.72 2.48 0.19
CA ALA A 113 11.38 3.71 0.65
C ALA A 113 12.87 3.66 0.37
N ASP A 114 13.43 4.80 -0.01
CA ASP A 114 14.87 5.02 -0.07
C ASP A 114 15.31 5.79 1.18
N PRO A 115 16.06 5.15 2.12
CA PRO A 115 16.49 5.82 3.35
C PRO A 115 17.42 7.01 3.14
N SER A 116 18.04 7.11 1.96
CA SER A 116 18.98 8.18 1.61
C SER A 116 18.29 9.43 1.06
N SER A 117 16.98 9.36 0.81
CA SER A 117 16.19 10.43 0.22
C SER A 117 14.76 10.40 0.78
N SER A 118 13.91 11.35 0.36
CA SER A 118 12.48 11.35 0.70
C SER A 118 11.64 10.49 -0.28
N VAL A 119 12.28 9.73 -1.18
CA VAL A 119 11.56 8.93 -2.19
C VAL A 119 10.88 7.74 -1.52
N MET A 120 9.58 7.65 -1.75
CA MET A 120 8.74 6.56 -1.22
C MET A 120 7.68 6.13 -2.23
N GLY A 121 7.17 4.91 -2.04
CA GLY A 121 6.09 4.36 -2.87
C GLY A 121 5.21 3.39 -2.12
N LEU A 122 4.00 3.20 -2.64
CA LEU A 122 3.02 2.27 -2.11
C LEU A 122 2.29 1.60 -3.27
N LEU A 123 2.32 0.27 -3.34
CA LEU A 123 1.80 -0.48 -4.47
C LEU A 123 0.73 -1.48 -4.04
N HIS A 124 -0.32 -1.57 -4.86
CA HIS A 124 -1.33 -2.63 -4.80
C HIS A 124 -0.92 -3.76 -5.73
N SER A 125 -0.59 -4.92 -5.21
CA SER A 125 -0.12 -6.08 -5.97
C SER A 125 -0.95 -7.32 -5.66
N GLY A 126 -2.05 -7.47 -6.36
CA GLY A 126 -2.78 -8.73 -6.45
C GLY A 126 -2.23 -9.61 -7.57
N LYS A 127 -2.92 -10.71 -7.93
CA LYS A 127 -2.49 -11.64 -8.98
C LYS A 127 -2.08 -10.90 -10.27
N LYS A 128 -2.98 -10.11 -10.86
CA LYS A 128 -2.73 -9.41 -12.14
C LYS A 128 -1.59 -8.37 -12.04
N GLY A 129 -1.56 -7.56 -10.97
CA GLY A 129 -0.50 -6.58 -10.77
C GLY A 129 0.87 -7.25 -10.59
N THR A 130 0.91 -8.39 -9.91
CA THR A 130 2.12 -9.21 -9.78
C THR A 130 2.54 -9.81 -11.13
N GLU A 131 1.61 -10.43 -11.88
CA GLU A 131 1.89 -10.96 -13.21
C GLU A 131 2.43 -9.88 -14.16
N ALA A 132 1.94 -8.64 -14.05
CA ALA A 132 2.41 -7.48 -14.82
C ALA A 132 3.66 -6.81 -14.23
N ASN A 133 4.25 -7.36 -13.15
CA ASN A 133 5.45 -6.89 -12.48
C ASN A 133 5.39 -5.42 -12.04
N ILE A 134 4.33 -5.06 -11.29
CA ILE A 134 4.17 -3.69 -10.76
C ILE A 134 5.38 -3.25 -9.93
N LEU A 135 6.00 -4.16 -9.16
CA LEU A 135 7.19 -3.84 -8.35
C LEU A 135 8.37 -3.42 -9.23
N GLY A 136 8.70 -4.20 -10.26
CA GLY A 136 9.79 -3.85 -11.17
C GLY A 136 9.52 -2.56 -11.96
N ARG A 137 8.25 -2.27 -12.29
CA ARG A 137 7.86 -0.99 -12.90
C ARG A 137 8.09 0.18 -11.95
N ALA A 138 7.68 0.05 -10.68
CA ALA A 138 7.89 1.07 -9.65
C ALA A 138 9.36 1.37 -9.44
N VAL A 139 10.20 0.34 -9.32
CA VAL A 139 11.64 0.51 -9.16
C VAL A 139 12.25 1.28 -10.33
N ARG A 140 11.94 0.90 -11.57
CA ARG A 140 12.41 1.65 -12.76
C ARG A 140 11.95 3.12 -12.73
N MET A 141 10.69 3.37 -12.41
CA MET A 141 10.14 4.71 -12.35
C MET A 141 10.81 5.56 -11.26
N MET A 142 11.14 4.96 -10.09
CA MET A 142 11.91 5.60 -9.03
C MET A 142 13.35 5.92 -9.48
N GLN A 143 13.99 5.03 -10.25
CA GLN A 143 15.31 5.28 -10.84
C GLN A 143 15.28 6.42 -11.85
N GLU A 144 14.33 6.39 -12.79
CA GLU A 144 14.23 7.34 -13.90
C GLU A 144 13.86 8.75 -13.42
N ASN A 145 12.94 8.89 -12.47
CA ASN A 145 12.45 10.19 -12.01
C ASN A 145 13.25 10.79 -10.84
N PHE A 146 13.85 9.94 -10.01
CA PHE A 146 14.45 10.39 -8.75
C PHE A 146 15.90 9.93 -8.56
N GLY A 147 16.45 9.15 -9.49
CA GLY A 147 17.82 8.63 -9.38
C GLY A 147 17.99 7.59 -8.25
N THR A 148 16.90 7.02 -7.76
CA THR A 148 16.92 5.99 -6.70
C THR A 148 17.73 4.79 -7.14
N ARG A 149 18.58 4.27 -6.26
CA ARG A 149 19.36 3.05 -6.50
C ARG A 149 18.62 1.86 -5.89
N PRO A 150 18.27 0.82 -6.67
CA PRO A 150 17.50 -0.32 -6.17
C PRO A 150 18.10 -1.00 -4.93
N GLU A 151 19.44 -1.08 -4.87
CA GLU A 151 20.15 -1.66 -3.74
C GLU A 151 19.99 -0.89 -2.42
N ASN A 152 19.57 0.38 -2.48
CA ASN A 152 19.27 1.21 -1.30
C ASN A 152 17.81 1.09 -0.85
N LEU A 153 16.91 0.63 -1.75
CA LEU A 153 15.49 0.52 -1.42
C LEU A 153 15.23 -0.49 -0.32
N ILE A 154 14.42 -0.10 0.64
CA ILE A 154 13.73 -1.01 1.55
C ILE A 154 12.35 -1.29 0.96
N ALA A 155 12.06 -2.57 0.70
CA ALA A 155 10.77 -3.03 0.24
C ALA A 155 10.13 -3.94 1.29
N VAL A 156 8.87 -3.71 1.61
CA VAL A 156 8.12 -4.51 2.59
C VAL A 156 6.81 -4.98 1.96
N LEU A 157 6.63 -6.31 1.87
CA LEU A 157 5.34 -6.92 1.54
C LEU A 157 4.54 -7.14 2.82
N GLY A 158 3.36 -6.55 2.88
CA GLY A 158 2.41 -6.70 3.99
C GLY A 158 1.65 -8.03 3.98
N PRO A 159 0.75 -8.22 4.97
CA PRO A 159 -0.17 -9.35 4.98
C PRO A 159 -1.00 -9.43 3.71
N CYS A 160 -1.08 -10.62 3.11
CA CYS A 160 -1.83 -10.89 1.89
C CYS A 160 -2.31 -12.34 1.88
N ILE A 161 -3.23 -12.70 0.98
CA ILE A 161 -3.68 -14.08 0.87
C ILE A 161 -2.56 -14.98 0.30
N ARG A 162 -2.48 -16.22 0.81
CA ARG A 162 -1.41 -17.18 0.48
C ARG A 162 -1.96 -18.60 0.36
N PRO A 163 -1.25 -19.51 -0.29
CA PRO A 163 -1.55 -20.94 -0.20
C PRO A 163 -1.63 -21.42 1.26
N PRO A 164 -2.53 -22.37 1.57
CA PRO A 164 -3.47 -23.03 0.66
C PRO A 164 -4.79 -22.27 0.44
N HIS A 165 -4.95 -21.05 0.97
CA HIS A 165 -6.19 -20.27 0.86
C HIS A 165 -6.38 -19.60 -0.51
N TYR A 166 -5.30 -19.54 -1.27
CA TYR A 166 -5.28 -19.03 -2.65
C TYR A 166 -4.41 -19.94 -3.51
N GLU A 167 -4.82 -20.17 -4.76
CA GLU A 167 -4.15 -21.09 -5.68
C GLU A 167 -2.85 -20.55 -6.29
N VAL A 168 -2.64 -19.23 -6.23
CA VAL A 168 -1.45 -18.55 -6.77
C VAL A 168 -0.62 -18.00 -5.62
N ASP A 169 0.65 -18.38 -5.55
CA ASP A 169 1.61 -17.78 -4.62
C ASP A 169 2.27 -16.53 -5.24
N PHE A 170 1.48 -15.46 -5.35
CA PHE A 170 2.01 -14.19 -5.84
C PHE A 170 3.00 -13.54 -4.85
N ALA A 171 2.97 -13.91 -3.57
CA ALA A 171 3.94 -13.42 -2.60
C ALA A 171 5.36 -13.94 -2.89
N SER A 172 5.49 -15.21 -3.29
CA SER A 172 6.76 -15.76 -3.77
C SER A 172 7.24 -15.06 -5.04
N THR A 173 6.32 -14.82 -5.99
CA THR A 173 6.64 -14.09 -7.23
C THR A 173 7.12 -12.67 -6.94
N ILE A 174 6.50 -11.95 -5.99
CA ILE A 174 6.94 -10.61 -5.57
C ILE A 174 8.36 -10.65 -5.00
N ALA A 175 8.70 -11.67 -4.20
CA ALA A 175 10.06 -11.84 -3.66
C ALA A 175 11.10 -12.03 -4.78
N ASP A 176 10.76 -12.83 -5.80
CA ASP A 176 11.62 -13.01 -6.99
C ASP A 176 11.75 -11.68 -7.76
N GLN A 177 10.67 -10.95 -7.98
CA GLN A 177 10.69 -9.65 -8.65
C GLN A 177 11.53 -8.62 -7.89
N ALA A 178 11.50 -8.63 -6.55
CA ALA A 178 12.33 -7.76 -5.72
C ALA A 178 13.83 -8.04 -5.92
N ARG A 179 14.20 -9.33 -5.93
CA ARG A 179 15.58 -9.78 -6.21
C ARG A 179 16.00 -9.37 -7.61
N ASP A 180 15.17 -9.63 -8.62
CA ASP A 180 15.47 -9.35 -10.04
C ASP A 180 15.55 -7.84 -10.33
N ALA A 181 14.81 -7.02 -9.56
CA ALA A 181 14.89 -5.56 -9.59
C ALA A 181 16.13 -5.01 -8.86
N GLY A 182 16.94 -5.85 -8.19
CA GLY A 182 18.15 -5.44 -7.47
C GLY A 182 17.90 -4.93 -6.03
N ILE A 183 16.71 -5.13 -5.48
CA ILE A 183 16.39 -4.75 -4.10
C ILE A 183 17.10 -5.72 -3.14
N ARG A 184 17.96 -5.19 -2.27
CA ARG A 184 18.69 -5.98 -1.28
C ARG A 184 17.96 -6.11 0.07
N HIS A 185 17.12 -5.15 0.39
CA HIS A 185 16.41 -5.07 1.69
C HIS A 185 14.91 -5.35 1.46
N TYR A 186 14.59 -6.60 1.11
CA TYR A 186 13.23 -7.07 0.96
C TYR A 186 12.77 -7.80 2.24
N HIS A 187 11.61 -7.41 2.75
CA HIS A 187 10.96 -7.98 3.93
C HIS A 187 9.54 -8.43 3.58
N ASP A 188 9.15 -9.58 4.09
CA ASP A 188 7.82 -10.15 3.90
C ASP A 188 7.18 -10.41 5.27
N ALA A 189 5.97 -9.90 5.48
CA ALA A 189 5.18 -10.13 6.71
C ALA A 189 4.87 -11.60 6.95
N LYS A 190 4.92 -12.46 5.91
CA LYS A 190 4.63 -13.91 5.93
C LYS A 190 3.29 -14.27 6.58
N THR A 191 2.34 -13.34 6.55
CA THR A 191 1.02 -13.47 7.18
C THR A 191 -0.05 -13.61 6.09
N CYS A 192 -0.90 -14.65 6.24
CA CYS A 192 -2.03 -14.86 5.34
C CYS A 192 -3.29 -14.20 5.89
N THR A 193 -3.91 -13.30 5.13
CA THR A 193 -5.12 -12.58 5.53
C THR A 193 -6.32 -13.52 5.72
N ALA A 194 -6.39 -14.59 4.93
CA ALA A 194 -7.48 -15.58 4.98
C ALA A 194 -7.38 -16.56 6.17
N SER A 195 -6.28 -16.52 6.95
CA SER A 195 -6.06 -17.39 8.10
C SER A 195 -6.54 -16.80 9.42
N ASP A 196 -6.77 -15.46 9.47
CA ASP A 196 -7.09 -14.74 10.71
C ASP A 196 -8.14 -13.64 10.40
N LEU A 197 -9.39 -14.08 10.21
CA LEU A 197 -10.51 -13.17 9.89
C LEU A 197 -10.87 -12.19 11.02
N PRO A 198 -10.69 -12.52 12.31
CA PRO A 198 -10.83 -11.51 13.37
C PRO A 198 -9.89 -10.31 13.19
N ARG A 199 -8.73 -10.52 12.59
CA ARG A 199 -7.70 -9.52 12.39
C ARG A 199 -7.72 -8.86 11.02
N PHE A 200 -8.09 -9.61 9.95
CA PHE A 200 -8.01 -9.14 8.58
C PHE A 200 -9.33 -9.26 7.84
N TYR A 201 -9.59 -8.36 6.92
CA TYR A 201 -10.61 -8.51 5.91
C TYR A 201 -10.09 -9.44 4.80
N SER A 202 -10.92 -10.40 4.35
CA SER A 202 -10.59 -11.31 3.26
C SER A 202 -11.71 -11.37 2.24
N TYR A 203 -11.44 -10.85 1.04
CA TYR A 203 -12.38 -10.89 -0.08
C TYR A 203 -12.75 -12.33 -0.45
N ARG A 204 -11.78 -13.24 -0.44
CA ARG A 204 -11.95 -14.67 -0.77
C ARG A 204 -12.85 -15.37 0.26
N LYS A 205 -12.60 -15.17 1.53
CA LYS A 205 -13.32 -15.86 2.62
C LYS A 205 -14.71 -15.29 2.86
N GLU A 206 -14.86 -13.99 2.70
CA GLU A 206 -16.12 -13.27 2.94
C GLU A 206 -16.91 -13.01 1.65
N LEU A 207 -16.55 -13.71 0.56
CA LEU A 207 -17.28 -13.72 -0.72
C LEU A 207 -17.55 -12.31 -1.29
N GLY A 208 -16.60 -11.40 -1.10
CA GLY A 208 -16.68 -10.03 -1.58
C GLY A 208 -17.38 -9.04 -0.66
N HIS A 209 -18.19 -9.52 0.29
CA HIS A 209 -18.91 -8.69 1.27
C HIS A 209 -18.05 -8.42 2.50
N THR A 210 -17.07 -7.54 2.36
CA THR A 210 -16.08 -7.28 3.39
C THR A 210 -15.53 -5.85 3.32
N GLY A 211 -14.92 -5.39 4.42
CA GLY A 211 -14.17 -4.14 4.46
C GLY A 211 -12.85 -4.18 3.72
N ARG A 212 -12.07 -3.13 3.92
CA ARG A 212 -10.69 -3.04 3.40
C ARG A 212 -9.75 -2.61 4.51
N MET A 213 -8.64 -3.29 4.62
CA MET A 213 -7.46 -2.82 5.33
C MET A 213 -6.88 -1.64 4.58
N MET A 214 -6.25 -0.70 5.28
CA MET A 214 -5.60 0.45 4.66
C MET A 214 -4.11 0.45 4.98
N ALA A 215 -3.30 0.47 3.94
CA ALA A 215 -1.87 0.72 4.04
C ALA A 215 -1.59 2.20 3.85
N VAL A 216 -0.64 2.72 4.61
CA VAL A 216 -0.20 4.13 4.53
C VAL A 216 1.31 4.20 4.54
N ILE A 217 1.85 5.11 3.74
CA ILE A 217 3.21 5.64 3.83
C ILE A 217 3.16 7.15 3.61
N GLY A 218 3.92 7.90 4.38
CA GLY A 218 4.04 9.34 4.19
C GLY A 218 5.36 9.85 4.75
N SER A 219 5.81 10.98 4.26
CA SER A 219 7.01 11.66 4.75
C SER A 219 6.64 13.00 5.35
N ILE A 220 7.14 13.29 6.52
CA ILE A 220 7.03 14.61 7.15
C ILE A 220 8.36 15.34 7.06
N PRO A 221 8.36 16.69 6.90
CA PRO A 221 9.59 17.46 6.93
C PRO A 221 10.38 17.19 8.21
N PRO A 222 11.71 17.14 8.14
CA PRO A 222 12.52 17.09 9.35
C PRO A 222 12.26 18.34 10.22
N LEU A 223 12.20 18.14 11.53
CA LEU A 223 12.01 19.19 12.52
C LEU A 223 13.20 20.16 12.52
#